data_acda9d9974ebbdca589438a93240ce1f
#
_entry.id   acda9d9974ebbdca589438a93240ce1f
#
_cell.length_a   1.000
_cell.length_b   1.000
_cell.length_c   1.000
_cell.angle_alpha   90.00
_cell.angle_beta   90.00
_cell.angle_gamma   90.00
#
_symmetry.space_group_name_H-M   'P 1'
#
loop_
_entity.id
_entity.type
_entity.pdbx_description
1 polymer ?
#
loop_
_entity_poly.entity_id
_entity_poly.type
_entity_poly.pdbx_seq_one_letter_code
_entity_poly.pdbx_strand_id
1 'polypeptide(L)'
;MNIDETKIVEKLGGELFLIDEEGCLTLTDGRLRLKGDFTSLMPRLKTSNLQREFLVKASKIKGVGHPVLIDATAGMGEDSMILAATGFEVYLFEYDHAIAALLKDAL
;
A
#
# COMPACT_ATOMS: atom_id res chain seq x y z
N MET A 1 17.11 20.48 -8.49
CA MET A 1 16.57 19.15 -8.21
C MET A 1 17.72 18.23 -7.81
N ASN A 2 17.66 17.66 -6.62
CA ASN A 2 18.76 16.92 -6.03
C ASN A 2 18.42 15.42 -5.93
N ILE A 3 18.36 14.79 -7.09
CA ILE A 3 18.20 13.33 -7.14
C ILE A 3 19.53 12.72 -7.54
N ASP A 4 20.02 11.81 -6.73
CA ASP A 4 21.20 11.02 -7.07
C ASP A 4 20.82 10.06 -8.20
N GLU A 5 21.37 10.29 -9.38
CA GLU A 5 21.04 9.49 -10.56
C GLU A 5 21.37 8.01 -10.40
N THR A 6 22.33 7.67 -9.53
CA THR A 6 22.67 6.26 -9.29
C THR A 6 21.56 5.49 -8.57
N LYS A 7 20.62 6.20 -7.93
CA LYS A 7 19.51 5.61 -7.20
C LYS A 7 18.23 5.52 -8.02
N ILE A 8 18.21 6.07 -9.23
CA ILE A 8 17.00 6.02 -10.07
C ILE A 8 16.74 4.60 -10.54
N VAL A 9 15.55 4.11 -10.20
CA VAL A 9 15.04 2.80 -10.66
C VAL A 9 14.27 2.97 -11.97
N GLU A 10 13.43 3.99 -12.06
CA GLU A 10 12.62 4.27 -13.24
C GLU A 10 12.32 5.75 -13.35
N LYS A 11 12.40 6.27 -14.57
CA LYS A 11 11.97 7.63 -14.89
C LYS A 11 10.52 7.57 -15.36
N LEU A 12 9.67 8.33 -14.70
CA LEU A 12 8.25 8.45 -15.06
C LEU A 12 8.04 9.72 -15.88
N GLY A 13 6.86 9.93 -16.39
CA GLY A 13 6.54 11.16 -17.13
C GLY A 13 6.70 12.41 -16.27
N GLY A 14 7.01 13.55 -16.90
CA GLY A 14 7.25 14.78 -16.21
C GLY A 14 8.57 14.75 -15.45
N GLU A 15 8.59 15.25 -14.24
CA GLU A 15 9.78 15.25 -13.37
C GLU A 15 9.61 14.25 -12.21
N LEU A 16 8.91 13.16 -12.46
CA LEU A 16 8.70 12.11 -11.47
C LEU A 16 9.67 10.95 -11.67
N PHE A 17 10.14 10.41 -10.56
CA PHE A 17 11.10 9.30 -10.56
C PHE A 17 10.73 8.29 -9.48
N LEU A 18 10.95 7.02 -9.78
CA LEU A 18 11.05 5.99 -8.75
C LEU A 18 12.53 5.82 -8.43
N ILE A 19 12.88 5.96 -7.17
CA ILE A 19 14.25 5.83 -6.69
C ILE A 19 14.34 4.78 -5.58
N ASP A 20 15.53 4.21 -5.43
CA ASP A 20 15.86 3.38 -4.27
C ASP A 20 16.48 4.28 -3.21
N GLU A 21 15.75 4.54 -2.15
CA GLU A 21 16.21 5.34 -1.03
C GLU A 21 16.35 4.44 0.21
N GLU A 22 17.57 4.12 0.52
CA GLU A 22 17.90 3.26 1.66
C GLU A 22 17.19 1.90 1.63
N GLY A 23 17.12 1.29 0.44
CA GLY A 23 16.47 0.00 0.26
C GLY A 23 14.95 0.05 0.13
N CYS A 24 14.36 1.25 0.14
CA CYS A 24 12.92 1.44 0.01
C CYS A 24 12.59 2.16 -1.28
N LEU A 25 11.71 1.59 -2.09
CA LEU A 25 11.27 2.22 -3.33
C LEU A 25 10.45 3.46 -3.01
N THR A 26 10.83 4.57 -3.59
CA THR A 26 10.28 5.88 -3.28
C THR A 26 9.90 6.62 -4.56
N LEU A 27 8.70 7.19 -4.59
CA LEU A 27 8.27 8.09 -5.65
C LEU A 27 8.62 9.51 -5.26
N THR A 28 9.29 10.24 -6.14
CA THR A 28 9.72 11.60 -5.85
C THR A 28 9.69 12.48 -7.08
N ASP A 29 9.46 13.77 -6.87
CA ASP A 29 9.63 14.83 -7.86
C ASP A 29 10.94 15.63 -7.63
N GLY A 30 11.76 15.18 -6.68
CA GLY A 30 12.96 15.87 -6.26
C GLY A 30 12.78 16.65 -4.95
N ARG A 31 11.56 16.88 -4.53
CA ARG A 31 11.22 17.58 -3.27
C ARG A 31 10.42 16.70 -2.33
N LEU A 32 9.27 16.24 -2.80
CA LEU A 32 8.39 15.38 -2.03
C LEU A 32 8.79 13.93 -2.23
N ARG A 33 8.55 13.11 -1.22
CA ARG A 33 8.81 11.68 -1.25
C ARG A 33 7.60 10.92 -0.76
N LEU A 34 7.21 9.88 -1.50
CA LEU A 34 6.14 8.97 -1.12
C LEU A 34 6.68 7.55 -1.17
N LYS A 35 6.54 6.84 -0.08
CA LYS A 35 6.92 5.44 0.01
C LYS A 35 5.84 4.63 0.74
N GLY A 36 5.79 3.32 0.47
CA GLY A 36 4.93 2.42 1.20
C GLY A 36 5.48 2.23 2.61
N ASP A 37 4.69 2.55 3.61
CA ASP A 37 5.08 2.41 5.01
C ASP A 37 3.94 1.82 5.81
N PHE A 38 3.99 0.50 6.00
CA PHE A 38 2.98 -0.20 6.80
C PHE A 38 3.24 -0.10 8.31
N THR A 39 4.39 0.41 8.73
CA THR A 39 4.64 0.60 10.16
C THR A 39 3.70 1.61 10.79
N SER A 40 3.27 2.61 10.01
CA SER A 40 2.28 3.59 10.46
C SER A 40 0.90 2.98 10.70
N LEU A 41 0.63 1.80 10.14
CA LEU A 41 -0.61 1.07 10.33
C LEU A 41 -0.62 0.20 11.58
N MET A 42 0.52 -0.06 12.19
CA MET A 42 0.61 -0.96 13.33
C MET A 42 -0.33 -0.59 14.48
N PRO A 43 -0.47 0.68 14.87
CA PRO A 43 -1.46 1.05 15.88
C PRO A 43 -2.89 0.72 15.48
N ARG A 44 -3.26 0.91 14.20
CA ARG A 44 -4.59 0.59 13.70
C ARG A 44 -4.86 -0.91 13.69
N LEU A 45 -3.84 -1.72 13.48
CA LEU A 45 -3.96 -3.17 13.50
C LEU A 45 -4.12 -3.72 14.91
N LYS A 46 -3.48 -3.08 15.88
CA LYS A 46 -3.49 -3.52 17.29
C LYS A 46 -4.68 -3.02 18.07
N THR A 47 -5.18 -1.84 17.74
CA THR A 47 -6.29 -1.23 18.47
C THR A 47 -7.59 -1.40 17.69
N SER A 48 -8.66 -1.71 18.42
CA SER A 48 -10.00 -1.67 17.88
C SER A 48 -10.36 -0.22 17.62
N ASN A 49 -10.69 0.13 16.38
CA ASN A 49 -11.24 1.43 16.05
C ASN A 49 -12.47 1.26 15.18
N LEU A 50 -13.29 2.30 15.12
CA LEU A 50 -14.60 2.23 14.47
C LEU A 50 -14.50 1.91 12.99
N GLN A 51 -13.55 2.53 12.28
CA GLN A 51 -13.35 2.32 10.86
C GLN A 51 -12.96 0.87 10.56
N ARG A 52 -12.04 0.31 11.35
CA ARG A 52 -11.63 -1.08 11.21
C ARG A 52 -12.81 -2.04 11.43
N GLU A 53 -13.59 -1.79 12.45
CA GLU A 53 -14.76 -2.61 12.75
C GLU A 53 -15.79 -2.58 11.63
N PHE A 54 -16.08 -1.42 11.08
CA PHE A 54 -16.99 -1.30 9.94
C PHE A 54 -16.47 -2.01 8.71
N LEU A 55 -15.19 -1.83 8.39
CA LEU A 55 -14.58 -2.47 7.23
C LEU A 55 -14.66 -3.99 7.33
N VAL A 56 -14.30 -4.54 8.48
CA VAL A 56 -14.34 -5.98 8.72
C VAL A 56 -15.77 -6.51 8.65
N LYS A 57 -16.72 -5.84 9.29
CA LYS A 57 -18.14 -6.24 9.25
C LYS A 57 -18.69 -6.25 7.83
N ALA A 58 -18.40 -5.20 7.06
CA ALA A 58 -18.88 -5.09 5.69
C ALA A 58 -18.31 -6.17 4.78
N SER A 59 -17.16 -6.72 5.12
CA SER A 59 -16.45 -7.71 4.30
C SER A 59 -16.79 -9.15 4.67
N LYS A 60 -17.43 -9.39 5.81
CA LYS A 60 -17.79 -10.74 6.24
C LYS A 60 -18.94 -11.31 5.42
N ILE A 61 -18.82 -12.59 5.10
CA ILE A 61 -19.87 -13.33 4.43
C ILE A 61 -20.39 -14.40 5.41
N LYS A 62 -21.68 -14.43 5.64
CA LYS A 62 -22.30 -15.39 6.55
C LYS A 62 -22.02 -16.82 6.09
N GLY A 63 -21.52 -17.66 7.00
CA GLY A 63 -21.21 -19.06 6.73
C GLY A 63 -19.87 -19.30 6.06
N VAL A 64 -19.07 -18.24 5.81
CA VAL A 64 -17.73 -18.35 5.23
C VAL A 64 -16.70 -17.95 6.27
N GLY A 65 -15.85 -18.90 6.68
CA GLY A 65 -14.84 -18.65 7.71
C GLY A 65 -13.67 -17.79 7.25
N HIS A 66 -13.23 -17.97 6.00
CA HIS A 66 -12.08 -17.25 5.44
C HIS A 66 -12.44 -16.70 4.06
N PRO A 67 -13.19 -15.60 3.99
CA PRO A 67 -13.59 -15.07 2.69
C PRO A 67 -12.38 -14.54 1.92
N VAL A 68 -12.46 -14.68 0.59
CA VAL A 68 -11.50 -14.11 -0.35
C VAL A 68 -12.04 -12.78 -0.82
N LEU A 69 -11.21 -11.75 -0.76
CA LEU A 69 -11.56 -10.39 -1.14
C LEU A 69 -10.69 -9.89 -2.26
N ILE A 70 -11.27 -9.09 -3.13
CA ILE A 70 -10.52 -8.39 -4.16
C ILE A 70 -10.61 -6.90 -3.87
N ASP A 71 -9.46 -6.27 -3.67
CA ASP A 71 -9.37 -4.82 -3.54
C ASP A 71 -8.93 -4.26 -4.91
N ALA A 72 -9.90 -3.78 -5.68
CA ALA A 72 -9.68 -3.32 -7.05
C ALA A 72 -9.03 -1.93 -7.13
N THR A 73 -8.94 -1.22 -6.02
CA THR A 73 -8.35 0.12 -5.94
C THR A 73 -7.45 0.19 -4.72
N ALA A 74 -6.47 -0.71 -4.67
CA ALA A 74 -5.67 -0.94 -3.46
C ALA A 74 -4.90 0.28 -2.97
N GLY A 75 -4.47 1.17 -3.87
CA GLY A 75 -3.66 2.32 -3.50
C GLY A 75 -2.41 1.87 -2.75
N MET A 76 -2.19 2.43 -1.56
CA MET A 76 -1.07 2.03 -0.70
C MET A 76 -1.37 0.80 0.16
N GLY A 77 -2.52 0.17 -0.02
CA GLY A 77 -2.84 -1.12 0.60
C GLY A 77 -3.30 -1.07 2.05
N GLU A 78 -3.68 0.10 2.56
CA GLU A 78 -4.04 0.25 3.97
C GLU A 78 -5.25 -0.59 4.38
N ASP A 79 -6.34 -0.51 3.62
CA ASP A 79 -7.55 -1.27 3.92
C ASP A 79 -7.32 -2.77 3.75
N SER A 80 -6.60 -3.15 2.70
CA SER A 80 -6.26 -4.55 2.46
C SER A 80 -5.41 -5.14 3.58
N MET A 81 -4.46 -4.38 4.14
CA MET A 81 -3.65 -4.85 5.26
C MET A 81 -4.49 -5.05 6.52
N ILE A 82 -5.44 -4.16 6.78
CA ILE A 82 -6.36 -4.32 7.91
C ILE A 82 -7.19 -5.61 7.75
N LEU A 83 -7.72 -5.83 6.56
CA LEU A 83 -8.51 -7.03 6.26
C LEU A 83 -7.68 -8.30 6.36
N ALA A 84 -6.47 -8.31 5.80
CA ALA A 84 -5.57 -9.46 5.89
C ALA A 84 -5.21 -9.78 7.34
N ALA A 85 -4.98 -8.75 8.17
CA ALA A 85 -4.67 -8.93 9.58
C ALA A 85 -5.83 -9.54 10.38
N THR A 86 -7.05 -9.42 9.88
CA THR A 86 -8.25 -10.00 10.52
C THR A 86 -8.68 -11.35 9.93
N GLY A 87 -7.86 -11.95 9.07
CA GLY A 87 -8.05 -13.32 8.58
C GLY A 87 -8.60 -13.46 7.18
N PHE A 88 -8.76 -12.36 6.44
CA PHE A 88 -9.20 -12.42 5.04
C PHE A 88 -8.01 -12.71 4.12
N GLU A 89 -8.26 -13.44 3.03
CA GLU A 89 -7.34 -13.54 1.92
C GLU A 89 -7.66 -12.42 0.94
N VAL A 90 -6.69 -11.53 0.69
CA VAL A 90 -6.94 -10.32 -0.08
C VAL A 90 -6.04 -10.29 -1.32
N TYR A 91 -6.65 -10.07 -2.48
CA TYR A 91 -5.95 -9.82 -3.73
C TYR A 91 -6.05 -8.33 -4.05
N LEU A 92 -4.89 -7.70 -4.22
CA LEU A 92 -4.77 -6.26 -4.41
C LEU A 92 -4.51 -5.93 -5.87
N PHE A 93 -5.27 -4.99 -6.40
CA PHE A 93 -5.09 -4.48 -7.76
C PHE A 93 -5.00 -2.97 -7.71
N GLU A 94 -4.01 -2.42 -8.38
CA GLU A 94 -3.81 -0.98 -8.47
C GLU A 94 -3.50 -0.61 -9.92
N TYR A 95 -4.27 0.30 -10.48
CA TYR A 95 -4.15 0.72 -11.88
C TYR A 95 -2.91 1.59 -12.13
N ASP A 96 -2.58 2.48 -11.20
CA ASP A 96 -1.45 3.38 -11.37
C ASP A 96 -0.13 2.62 -11.22
N HIS A 97 0.70 2.70 -12.26
CA HIS A 97 1.97 1.96 -12.32
C HIS A 97 2.90 2.31 -11.15
N ALA A 98 3.06 3.59 -10.85
CA ALA A 98 3.98 4.02 -9.79
C ALA A 98 3.47 3.61 -8.41
N ILE A 99 2.18 3.79 -8.14
CA ILE A 99 1.58 3.39 -6.86
C ILE A 99 1.62 1.86 -6.71
N ALA A 100 1.35 1.12 -7.78
CA ALA A 100 1.45 -0.34 -7.75
C ALA A 100 2.88 -0.80 -7.42
N ALA A 101 3.89 -0.12 -7.96
CA ALA A 101 5.28 -0.43 -7.66
C ALA A 101 5.64 -0.19 -6.20
N LEU A 102 5.17 0.92 -5.62
CA LEU A 102 5.37 1.22 -4.20
C LEU A 102 4.67 0.19 -3.31
N LEU A 103 3.45 -0.19 -3.65
CA LEU A 103 2.70 -1.19 -2.93
C LEU A 103 3.41 -2.54 -2.94
N LYS A 104 3.86 -2.97 -4.10
CA LYS A 104 4.58 -4.23 -4.25
C LYS A 104 5.87 -4.25 -3.44
N ASP A 105 6.61 -3.15 -3.45
CA ASP A 105 7.86 -3.01 -2.68
C ASP A 105 7.60 -3.10 -1.16
N ALA A 106 6.49 -2.51 -0.70
CA ALA A 106 6.14 -2.48 0.72
C ALA A 106 5.65 -3.83 1.25
N LEU A 107 5.12 -4.67 0.36
CA LEU A 107 4.69 -6.01 0.72
C LEU A 107 5.89 -6.95 0.83
#